data_47322bd0982a54ac647ea7a8449ae282
#
_entry.id   47322bd0982a54ac647ea7a8449ae282
#
_cell.length_a   1.000
_cell.length_b   1.000
_cell.length_c   1.000
_cell.angle_alpha   90.00
_cell.angle_beta   90.00
_cell.angle_gamma   90.00
#
_symmetry.space_group_name_H-M   'P 1'
#
loop_
_entity.id
_entity.type
_entity.pdbx_description
1 polymer ?
#
loop_
_entity_poly.entity_id
_entity_poly.type
_entity_poly.pdbx_seq_one_letter_code
_entity_poly.pdbx_strand_id
1 'polypeptide(L)'
;MKITITFKELSDIVGSKAKTQVGFEYVAADTFKATKEVKIPFIKAAKKIGINITVVGFSGHDLIVKDPSNLVSNLLSLADGLDIKSIATIRDGKIAVHLGNIEQAAKAFEHVEPKNINFSEEGAVLSADIKL
;
A
#
# COMPACT_ATOMS: atom_id res chain seq x y z
N MET A 1 -13.05 -16.90 1.42
CA MET A 1 -12.92 -16.13 2.69
C MET A 1 -12.69 -14.66 2.38
N LYS A 2 -13.34 -13.79 3.08
CA LYS A 2 -13.14 -12.34 2.95
C LYS A 2 -12.57 -11.78 4.24
N ILE A 3 -11.57 -10.93 4.11
CA ILE A 3 -10.91 -10.25 5.23
C ILE A 3 -11.01 -8.75 4.96
N THR A 4 -11.57 -8.02 5.91
CA THR A 4 -11.64 -6.55 5.81
C THR A 4 -10.57 -5.93 6.69
N ILE A 5 -9.76 -5.05 6.11
CA ILE A 5 -8.76 -4.26 6.82
C ILE A 5 -9.18 -2.81 6.69
N THR A 6 -9.51 -2.16 7.81
CA THR A 6 -9.93 -0.76 7.77
C THR A 6 -8.80 0.16 7.34
N PHE A 7 -9.12 1.32 6.80
CA PHE A 7 -8.10 2.31 6.43
C PHE A 7 -7.28 2.76 7.64
N LYS A 8 -7.90 2.81 8.82
CA LYS A 8 -7.17 3.11 10.06
C LYS A 8 -6.14 2.02 10.38
N GLU A 9 -6.52 0.75 10.27
CA GLU A 9 -5.61 -0.38 10.49
C GLU A 9 -4.46 -0.36 9.48
N LEU A 10 -4.76 -0.06 8.19
CA LEU A 10 -3.72 0.09 7.17
C LEU A 10 -2.77 1.25 7.49
N SER A 11 -3.31 2.38 7.94
CA SER A 11 -2.50 3.53 8.35
C SER A 11 -1.58 3.18 9.52
N ASP A 12 -2.07 2.44 10.49
CA ASP A 12 -1.29 2.01 11.65
C ASP A 12 -0.16 1.06 11.25
N ILE A 13 -0.46 0.09 10.37
CA ILE A 13 0.54 -0.87 9.87
C ILE A 13 1.63 -0.15 9.06
N VAL A 14 1.23 0.66 8.10
CA VAL A 14 2.19 1.39 7.24
C VAL A 14 2.96 2.43 8.03
N GLY A 15 2.29 3.17 8.91
CA GLY A 15 2.94 4.17 9.76
C GLY A 15 3.99 3.57 10.69
N SER A 16 3.72 2.38 11.23
CA SER A 16 4.67 1.63 12.05
C SER A 16 5.93 1.24 11.27
N LYS A 17 5.78 0.80 10.01
CA LYS A 17 6.89 0.38 9.16
C LYS A 17 7.67 1.55 8.56
N ALA A 18 6.96 2.57 8.12
CA ALA A 18 7.57 3.73 7.44
C ALA A 18 8.05 4.81 8.41
N LYS A 19 7.73 4.72 9.70
CA LYS A 19 8.03 5.72 10.73
C LYS A 19 7.47 7.11 10.36
N THR A 20 6.35 7.14 9.64
CA THR A 20 5.69 8.35 9.21
C THR A 20 4.18 8.10 9.13
N GLN A 21 3.37 9.12 9.33
CA GLN A 21 1.94 8.99 9.20
C GLN A 21 1.52 8.98 7.73
N VAL A 22 0.84 7.92 7.34
CA VAL A 22 0.25 7.78 6.02
C VAL A 22 -1.25 7.52 6.21
N GLY A 23 -2.10 8.32 5.56
CA GLY A 23 -3.54 8.12 5.56
C GLY A 23 -3.99 7.41 4.30
N PHE A 24 -5.14 6.74 4.38
CA PHE A 24 -5.76 6.09 3.24
C PHE A 24 -7.22 6.47 3.15
N GLU A 25 -7.70 6.73 1.95
CA GLU A 25 -9.09 7.12 1.70
C GLU A 25 -9.67 6.33 0.52
N TYR A 26 -10.97 6.11 0.55
CA TYR A 26 -11.69 5.44 -0.53
C TYR A 26 -11.84 6.37 -1.73
N VAL A 27 -11.63 5.81 -2.94
CA VAL A 27 -11.89 6.51 -4.20
C VAL A 27 -12.84 5.67 -5.07
N ALA A 28 -12.50 4.42 -5.31
CA ALA A 28 -13.29 3.48 -6.11
C ALA A 28 -12.97 2.05 -5.69
N ALA A 29 -13.69 1.07 -6.23
CA ALA A 29 -13.49 -0.34 -5.86
C ALA A 29 -12.05 -0.83 -6.12
N ASP A 30 -11.36 -0.25 -7.09
CA ASP A 30 -9.98 -0.63 -7.45
C ASP A 30 -8.95 0.45 -7.11
N THR A 31 -9.38 1.58 -6.54
CA THR A 31 -8.51 2.75 -6.33
C THR A 31 -8.67 3.30 -4.92
N PHE A 32 -7.55 3.54 -4.28
CA PHE A 32 -7.51 4.24 -3.00
C PHE A 32 -6.58 5.46 -3.10
N LYS A 33 -6.76 6.40 -2.18
CA LYS A 33 -5.91 7.58 -2.09
C LYS A 33 -5.00 7.43 -0.89
N ALA A 34 -3.69 7.48 -1.12
CA ALA A 34 -2.70 7.54 -0.05
C ALA A 34 -2.33 8.99 0.20
N THR A 35 -2.34 9.40 1.47
CA THR A 35 -2.02 10.77 1.87
C THR A 35 -0.85 10.78 2.83
N LYS A 36 0.02 11.76 2.69
CA LYS A 36 1.18 11.94 3.55
C LYS A 36 1.42 13.42 3.80
N GLU A 37 1.74 13.79 5.03
CA GLU A 37 2.20 15.13 5.35
C GLU A 37 3.68 15.26 5.03
N VAL A 38 4.02 16.29 4.28
CA VAL A 38 5.40 16.61 3.93
C VAL A 38 5.74 17.97 4.52
N LYS A 39 6.79 18.02 5.34
CA LYS A 39 7.32 19.29 5.82
C LYS A 39 8.14 19.93 4.72
N ILE A 40 7.76 21.14 4.34
CA ILE A 40 8.51 21.91 3.35
C ILE A 40 9.59 22.68 4.09
N PRO A 41 10.90 22.50 3.76
CA PRO A 41 11.98 23.29 4.36
C PRO A 41 11.71 24.79 4.10
N PHE A 42 12.00 25.63 5.07
CA PHE A 42 11.83 27.09 5.04
C PHE A 42 10.39 27.60 5.20
N ILE A 43 9.39 26.73 5.18
CA ILE A 43 8.00 27.10 5.48
C ILE A 43 7.57 26.32 6.71
N LYS A 44 7.11 26.99 7.77
CA LYS A 44 6.66 26.33 9.01
C LYS A 44 5.29 25.66 8.85
N ALA A 45 4.94 25.23 7.64
CA ALA A 45 3.67 24.59 7.36
C ALA A 45 3.90 23.20 6.77
N ALA A 46 3.17 22.22 7.28
CA ALA A 46 3.12 20.88 6.67
C ALA A 46 2.11 20.91 5.53
N LYS A 47 2.49 20.35 4.38
CA LYS A 47 1.58 20.19 3.25
C LYS A 47 1.17 18.73 3.12
N LYS A 48 -0.14 18.50 3.03
CA LYS A 48 -0.68 17.16 2.80
C LYS A 48 -0.71 16.85 1.32
N ILE A 49 -0.05 15.76 0.92
CA ILE A 49 -0.01 15.29 -0.47
C ILE A 49 -0.85 14.03 -0.57
N GLY A 50 -1.76 13.98 -1.55
CA GLY A 50 -2.59 12.82 -1.83
C GLY A 50 -2.30 12.25 -3.21
N ILE A 51 -2.25 10.92 -3.31
CA ILE A 51 -1.96 10.19 -4.54
C ILE A 51 -2.98 9.08 -4.71
N ASN A 52 -3.62 9.03 -5.87
CA ASN A 52 -4.54 7.94 -6.20
C ASN A 52 -3.74 6.75 -6.73
N ILE A 53 -3.95 5.60 -6.11
CA ILE A 53 -3.27 4.36 -6.47
C ILE A 53 -4.32 3.34 -6.91
N THR A 54 -4.18 2.83 -8.12
CA THR A 54 -5.08 1.82 -8.68
C THR A 54 -4.45 0.44 -8.55
N VAL A 55 -5.20 -0.50 -7.99
CA VAL A 55 -4.78 -1.89 -7.83
C VAL A 55 -5.11 -2.67 -9.10
N VAL A 56 -4.12 -3.35 -9.66
CA VAL A 56 -4.30 -4.24 -10.81
C VAL A 56 -4.72 -5.63 -10.33
N GLY A 57 -4.10 -6.15 -9.27
CA GLY A 57 -4.39 -7.46 -8.73
C GLY A 57 -3.19 -8.08 -8.04
N PHE A 58 -3.30 -9.38 -7.75
CA PHE A 58 -2.21 -10.16 -7.18
C PHE A 58 -1.46 -10.95 -8.24
N SER A 59 -0.15 -11.04 -8.08
CA SER A 59 0.71 -11.96 -8.80
C SER A 59 1.47 -12.79 -7.76
N GLY A 60 0.98 -13.99 -7.44
CA GLY A 60 1.47 -14.74 -6.29
C GLY A 60 1.16 -14.00 -4.98
N HIS A 61 2.18 -13.66 -4.21
CA HIS A 61 2.05 -12.87 -3.00
C HIS A 61 2.37 -11.38 -3.22
N ASP A 62 2.57 -10.96 -4.47
CA ASP A 62 2.83 -9.58 -4.83
C ASP A 62 1.53 -8.87 -5.19
N LEU A 63 1.30 -7.72 -4.62
CA LEU A 63 0.20 -6.83 -4.99
C LEU A 63 0.70 -5.87 -6.06
N ILE A 64 0.08 -5.91 -7.22
CA ILE A 64 0.46 -5.04 -8.36
C ILE A 64 -0.42 -3.81 -8.37
N VAL A 65 0.20 -2.64 -8.31
CA VAL A 65 -0.50 -1.35 -8.33
C VAL A 65 0.05 -0.47 -9.46
N LYS A 66 -0.77 0.46 -9.92
CA LYS A 66 -0.38 1.48 -10.90
C LYS A 66 -0.24 2.82 -10.22
N ASP A 67 0.80 3.54 -10.59
CA ASP A 67 1.00 4.93 -10.23
C ASP A 67 0.94 5.78 -11.50
N PRO A 68 -0.24 6.31 -11.89
CA PRO A 68 -0.38 7.01 -13.17
C PRO A 68 0.42 8.30 -13.26
N SER A 69 0.82 8.88 -12.15
CA SER A 69 1.59 10.14 -12.12
C SER A 69 3.08 9.92 -11.90
N ASN A 70 3.53 8.68 -11.73
CA ASN A 70 4.90 8.33 -11.29
C ASN A 70 5.32 9.01 -9.98
N LEU A 71 4.34 9.50 -9.22
CA LEU A 71 4.60 10.27 -8.01
C LEU A 71 5.02 9.35 -6.85
N VAL A 72 4.40 8.17 -6.74
CA VAL A 72 4.80 7.16 -5.75
C VAL A 72 6.25 6.71 -6.01
N SER A 73 6.59 6.47 -7.27
CA SER A 73 7.96 6.12 -7.67
C SER A 73 8.96 7.18 -7.25
N ASN A 74 8.62 8.46 -7.48
CA ASN A 74 9.47 9.58 -7.10
C ASN A 74 9.60 9.71 -5.57
N LEU A 75 8.49 9.52 -4.84
CA LEU A 75 8.51 9.55 -3.38
C LEU A 75 9.33 8.39 -2.79
N LEU A 76 9.22 7.21 -3.36
CA LEU A 76 10.00 6.04 -2.94
C LEU A 76 11.49 6.24 -3.18
N SER A 77 11.86 6.89 -4.29
CA SER A 77 13.26 7.18 -4.60
C SER A 77 13.90 8.18 -3.63
N LEU A 78 13.08 9.01 -2.98
CA LEU A 78 13.53 9.99 -1.99
C LEU A 78 13.58 9.43 -0.57
N ALA A 79 13.08 8.23 -0.34
CA ALA A 79 13.03 7.61 0.99
C ALA A 79 14.36 6.92 1.30
N ASP A 80 15.41 7.70 1.55
CA ASP A 80 16.71 7.19 1.94
C ASP A 80 16.62 6.43 3.27
N GLY A 81 17.27 5.26 3.34
CA GLY A 81 17.37 4.48 4.55
C GLY A 81 16.25 3.48 4.78
N LEU A 82 15.23 3.43 3.93
CA LEU A 82 14.24 2.35 3.95
C LEU A 82 14.69 1.27 2.96
N ASP A 83 14.61 0.01 3.39
CA ASP A 83 14.88 -1.12 2.49
C ASP A 83 13.67 -1.35 1.58
N ILE A 84 13.46 -0.42 0.66
CA ILE A 84 12.30 -0.42 -0.23
C ILE A 84 12.37 -1.58 -1.21
N LYS A 85 13.57 -1.99 -1.62
CA LYS A 85 13.76 -3.07 -2.59
C LYS A 85 13.22 -4.42 -2.09
N SER A 86 13.19 -4.64 -0.77
CA SER A 86 12.61 -5.85 -0.21
C SER A 86 11.10 -5.80 -0.15
N ILE A 87 10.50 -4.60 -0.16
CA ILE A 87 9.05 -4.39 -0.01
C ILE A 87 8.38 -4.11 -1.35
N ALA A 88 9.06 -3.41 -2.26
CA ALA A 88 8.47 -3.00 -3.52
C ALA A 88 9.48 -2.95 -4.66
N THR A 89 9.04 -3.33 -5.85
CA THR A 89 9.82 -3.22 -7.09
C THR A 89 9.03 -2.37 -8.09
N ILE A 90 9.70 -1.40 -8.69
CA ILE A 90 9.09 -0.51 -9.68
C ILE A 90 9.52 -0.94 -11.06
N ARG A 91 8.56 -1.20 -11.96
CA ARG A 91 8.85 -1.61 -13.33
C ARG A 91 7.72 -1.15 -14.25
N ASP A 92 8.06 -0.43 -15.31
CA ASP A 92 7.14 0.00 -16.39
C ASP A 92 5.89 0.71 -15.88
N GLY A 93 6.04 1.65 -14.93
CA GLY A 93 4.94 2.41 -14.36
C GLY A 93 4.04 1.62 -13.41
N LYS A 94 4.42 0.39 -13.09
CA LYS A 94 3.74 -0.45 -12.12
C LYS A 94 4.64 -0.68 -10.91
N ILE A 95 4.01 -0.86 -9.76
CA ILE A 95 4.72 -1.17 -8.52
C ILE A 95 4.25 -2.54 -8.06
N ALA A 96 5.19 -3.46 -7.86
CA ALA A 96 4.93 -4.74 -7.24
C ALA A 96 5.25 -4.63 -5.75
N VAL A 97 4.24 -4.70 -4.90
CA VAL A 97 4.41 -4.69 -3.44
C VAL A 97 4.56 -6.12 -2.97
N HIS A 98 5.74 -6.45 -2.44
CA HIS A 98 6.08 -7.81 -2.00
C HIS A 98 5.51 -8.08 -0.61
N LEU A 99 4.22 -8.40 -0.55
CA LEU A 99 3.52 -8.64 0.71
C LEU A 99 4.11 -9.83 1.48
N GLY A 100 4.66 -10.82 0.77
CA GLY A 100 5.32 -11.96 1.40
C GLY A 100 6.57 -11.59 2.20
N ASN A 101 7.13 -10.41 1.99
CA ASN A 101 8.27 -9.90 2.75
C ASN A 101 7.85 -9.03 3.95
N ILE A 102 6.55 -8.83 4.13
CA ILE A 102 5.98 -8.15 5.29
C ILE A 102 5.55 -9.21 6.30
N GLU A 103 6.08 -9.17 7.50
CA GLU A 103 5.92 -10.23 8.49
C GLU A 103 4.46 -10.59 8.76
N GLN A 104 3.60 -9.60 8.98
CA GLN A 104 2.18 -9.83 9.26
C GLN A 104 1.47 -10.51 8.09
N ALA A 105 1.76 -10.08 6.86
CA ALA A 105 1.18 -10.66 5.65
C ALA A 105 1.74 -12.06 5.39
N ALA A 106 3.05 -12.27 5.58
CA ALA A 106 3.69 -13.56 5.39
C ALA A 106 3.08 -14.63 6.31
N LYS A 107 2.79 -14.27 7.57
CA LYS A 107 2.12 -15.18 8.51
C LYS A 107 0.71 -15.55 8.04
N ALA A 108 -0.05 -14.58 7.53
CA ALA A 108 -1.38 -14.83 7.00
C ALA A 108 -1.33 -15.75 5.77
N PHE A 109 -0.32 -15.57 4.90
CA PHE A 109 -0.18 -16.36 3.68
C PHE A 109 0.24 -17.82 3.94
N GLU A 110 0.63 -18.18 5.15
CA GLU A 110 0.81 -19.59 5.54
C GLU A 110 -0.53 -20.32 5.58
N HIS A 111 -1.63 -19.63 5.79
CA HIS A 111 -2.96 -20.20 5.97
C HIS A 111 -3.94 -19.86 4.86
N VAL A 112 -3.69 -18.79 4.11
CA VAL A 112 -4.58 -18.33 3.04
C VAL A 112 -3.79 -17.92 1.82
N GLU A 113 -4.41 -18.07 0.64
CA GLU A 113 -3.87 -17.61 -0.63
C GLU A 113 -4.66 -16.41 -1.10
N PRO A 114 -4.05 -15.24 -1.29
CA PRO A 114 -4.77 -14.05 -1.74
C PRO A 114 -5.21 -14.22 -3.21
N LYS A 115 -6.44 -13.83 -3.51
CA LYS A 115 -7.01 -13.89 -4.86
C LYS A 115 -7.36 -12.54 -5.42
N ASN A 116 -7.98 -11.68 -4.60
CA ASN A 116 -8.49 -10.41 -5.07
C ASN A 116 -8.57 -9.41 -3.92
N ILE A 117 -8.48 -8.13 -4.23
CA ILE A 117 -8.66 -7.05 -3.28
C ILE A 117 -9.54 -5.97 -3.90
N ASN A 118 -10.51 -5.50 -3.14
CA ASN A 118 -11.37 -4.38 -3.52
C ASN A 118 -11.43 -3.40 -2.36
N PHE A 119 -11.79 -2.17 -2.64
CA PHE A 119 -11.91 -1.13 -1.63
C PHE A 119 -13.36 -0.74 -1.43
N SER A 120 -13.70 -0.40 -0.20
CA SER A 120 -14.97 0.17 0.19
C SER A 120 -14.70 1.40 1.07
N GLU A 121 -15.74 2.12 1.46
CA GLU A 121 -15.58 3.27 2.36
C GLU A 121 -14.93 2.89 3.70
N GLU A 122 -15.06 1.63 4.12
CA GLU A 122 -14.47 1.14 5.38
C GLU A 122 -12.98 0.81 5.26
N GLY A 123 -12.54 0.34 4.08
CA GLY A 123 -11.17 -0.08 3.89
C GLY A 123 -10.98 -1.07 2.76
N ALA A 124 -9.96 -1.89 2.87
CA ALA A 124 -9.64 -2.93 1.90
C ALA A 124 -10.36 -4.23 2.24
N VAL A 125 -10.99 -4.83 1.23
CA VAL A 125 -11.63 -6.14 1.36
C VAL A 125 -10.83 -7.15 0.54
N LEU A 126 -10.16 -8.04 1.22
CA LEU A 126 -9.34 -9.08 0.62
C LEU A 126 -10.15 -10.36 0.48
N SER A 127 -10.20 -10.92 -0.72
CA SER A 127 -10.74 -12.25 -0.98
C SER A 127 -9.58 -13.24 -1.05
N ALA A 128 -9.68 -14.33 -0.33
CA ALA A 128 -8.61 -15.32 -0.24
C ALA A 128 -9.18 -16.74 -0.13
N ASP A 129 -8.40 -17.72 -0.59
CA ASP A 129 -8.71 -19.13 -0.43
C ASP A 129 -7.95 -19.68 0.77
N ILE A 130 -8.60 -20.54 1.55
CA ILE A 130 -7.96 -21.19 2.70
C ILE A 130 -7.06 -22.30 2.18
N LYS A 131 -5.81 -22.30 2.63
CA LYS A 131 -4.88 -23.41 2.35
C LYS A 131 -5.18 -24.57 3.28
N LEU A 132 -5.38 -25.72 2.69
CA LEU A 132 -5.63 -26.97 3.41
C LEU A 132 -4.35 -27.79 3.57
#